data_74c8a316e00b17fa2aa6b6dcbe58d37c
#
_entry.id   74c8a316e00b17fa2aa6b6dcbe58d37c
#
_cell.length_a   1.000
_cell.length_b   1.000
_cell.length_c   1.000
_cell.angle_alpha   90.00
_cell.angle_beta   90.00
_cell.angle_gamma   90.00
#
_symmetry.space_group_name_H-M   'P 1'
#
loop_
_entity.id
_entity.type
_entity.pdbx_description
1 polymer ?
#
loop_
_entity_poly.entity_id
_entity_poly.type
_entity_poly.pdbx_seq_one_letter_code
_entity_poly.pdbx_strand_id
1 'polypeptide(L)'
;MPKFNRIHLVVLDSVGIGAAPDAHNFVNAGVPDGASDTLGHISKAVGLNVPNMAKLGLGNIPRETPLKTVPAESNPTGYATKLEEVSLGKDTMTGHWEIMGLNITEPFDTFWNGFPEEILTKIEEFSGRKVIREANKPYSGTAVIDDFGPRQMETGELIIYTSADPVLQIAAHEDIIPLDELYRICEYARSITLERPALLGRIIARPYVGEPGNFTRTANRRDLAVSPFAPTVLDKLNEAGIDTYAVGKINDIFNGAGINHDMGHNKSNSHGMDTLIKTMGLPEFQEGFSFTNLVDFDALYGHRRNAHGYRDCLHEFDERLPEIIAAMREDDLLMITADHGNDPTYAGTDHTREYIPFLAYSPSFKGNGLIPVGHFADISATVADNFGVEKAMIGESFLDKLI
;
A
#
# COMPACT_ATOMS: atom_id res chain seq x y z
N MET A 1 -30.90 7.09 -2.44
CA MET A 1 -30.33 6.52 -1.21
C MET A 1 -29.35 5.47 -1.67
N PRO A 2 -28.16 5.37 -1.07
CA PRO A 2 -27.17 4.35 -1.42
C PRO A 2 -27.75 2.96 -1.16
N LYS A 3 -27.20 1.96 -1.85
CA LYS A 3 -27.56 0.54 -1.64
C LYS A 3 -26.99 0.04 -0.31
N PHE A 4 -25.78 0.47 0.01
CA PHE A 4 -25.11 0.24 1.28
C PHE A 4 -24.81 1.58 1.95
N ASN A 5 -25.25 1.78 3.18
CA ASN A 5 -25.01 3.05 3.87
C ASN A 5 -23.52 3.23 4.20
N ARG A 6 -22.82 2.13 4.52
CA ARG A 6 -21.38 2.18 4.77
C ARG A 6 -20.66 1.12 3.94
N ILE A 7 -19.52 1.51 3.40
CA ILE A 7 -18.61 0.58 2.73
C ILE A 7 -17.28 0.55 3.49
N HIS A 8 -16.82 -0.64 3.82
CA HIS A 8 -15.56 -0.89 4.51
C HIS A 8 -14.61 -1.62 3.58
N LEU A 9 -13.57 -0.93 3.08
CA LEU A 9 -12.52 -1.51 2.26
C LEU A 9 -11.31 -1.85 3.12
N VAL A 10 -10.89 -3.10 3.09
CA VAL A 10 -9.70 -3.61 3.78
C VAL A 10 -8.70 -4.12 2.76
N VAL A 11 -7.53 -3.48 2.73
CA VAL A 11 -6.40 -3.90 1.90
C VAL A 11 -5.43 -4.72 2.75
N LEU A 12 -5.23 -5.97 2.35
CA LEU A 12 -4.18 -6.85 2.84
C LEU A 12 -2.93 -6.59 1.99
N ASP A 13 -2.09 -5.66 2.45
CA ASP A 13 -0.94 -5.14 1.70
C ASP A 13 -0.08 -6.28 1.15
N SER A 14 0.07 -6.32 -0.18
CA SER A 14 0.84 -7.30 -0.94
C SER A 14 0.27 -8.73 -1.08
N VAL A 15 -0.98 -9.00 -0.73
CA VAL A 15 -1.56 -10.35 -0.83
C VAL A 15 -2.01 -10.65 -2.27
N GLY A 16 -1.05 -10.90 -3.16
CA GLY A 16 -1.31 -11.31 -4.54
C GLY A 16 -1.89 -12.72 -4.68
N ILE A 17 -2.49 -13.00 -5.85
CA ILE A 17 -3.17 -14.28 -6.13
C ILE A 17 -2.78 -14.86 -7.50
N GLY A 18 -1.52 -14.72 -7.87
CA GLY A 18 -0.92 -15.25 -9.09
C GLY A 18 -0.62 -14.18 -10.13
N ALA A 19 0.38 -14.46 -10.96
CA ALA A 19 0.92 -13.52 -11.94
C ALA A 19 -0.16 -12.86 -12.80
N ALA A 20 -0.06 -11.52 -12.96
CA ALA A 20 -0.90 -10.76 -13.89
C ALA A 20 -0.50 -11.09 -15.35
N PRO A 21 -1.36 -10.82 -16.34
CA PRO A 21 -1.07 -11.14 -17.75
C PRO A 21 0.21 -10.48 -18.28
N ASP A 22 0.52 -9.30 -17.78
CA ASP A 22 1.70 -8.51 -18.14
C ASP A 22 2.91 -8.69 -17.21
N ALA A 23 2.82 -9.59 -16.23
CA ALA A 23 3.85 -9.82 -15.21
C ALA A 23 5.24 -10.14 -15.79
N HIS A 24 5.29 -10.69 -17.02
CA HIS A 24 6.55 -10.95 -17.71
C HIS A 24 7.33 -9.68 -18.10
N ASN A 25 6.69 -8.51 -18.09
CA ASN A 25 7.31 -7.20 -18.34
C ASN A 25 7.94 -6.59 -17.07
N PHE A 26 7.63 -7.13 -15.90
CA PHE A 26 8.14 -6.69 -14.62
C PHE A 26 9.17 -7.69 -14.11
N VAL A 27 10.17 -7.18 -13.40
CA VAL A 27 11.29 -8.02 -12.93
C VAL A 27 11.57 -7.81 -11.45
N ASN A 28 12.06 -8.87 -10.81
CA ASN A 28 12.52 -8.86 -9.44
C ASN A 28 13.90 -9.54 -9.38
N ALA A 29 14.95 -8.77 -9.04
CA ALA A 29 16.35 -9.22 -9.11
C ALA A 29 16.73 -9.86 -10.48
N GLY A 30 16.21 -9.31 -11.58
CA GLY A 30 16.47 -9.80 -12.94
C GLY A 30 15.64 -11.03 -13.36
N VAL A 31 14.73 -11.51 -12.51
CA VAL A 31 13.80 -12.60 -12.84
C VAL A 31 12.42 -11.98 -13.16
N PRO A 32 11.83 -12.28 -14.34
CA PRO A 32 10.47 -11.82 -14.67
C PRO A 32 9.43 -12.34 -13.69
N ASP A 33 8.43 -11.49 -13.34
CA ASP A 33 7.39 -11.82 -12.36
C ASP A 33 6.35 -12.85 -12.85
N GLY A 34 6.47 -13.34 -14.09
CA GLY A 34 5.49 -14.22 -14.73
C GLY A 34 5.24 -15.58 -14.05
N ALA A 35 6.03 -15.94 -13.03
CA ALA A 35 5.81 -17.14 -12.24
C ALA A 35 5.56 -16.83 -10.75
N SER A 36 5.26 -15.56 -10.39
CA SER A 36 4.90 -15.18 -9.03
C SER A 36 3.49 -15.65 -8.66
N ASP A 37 3.30 -16.01 -7.41
CA ASP A 37 2.01 -16.45 -6.88
C ASP A 37 2.03 -16.42 -5.35
N THR A 38 1.84 -15.24 -4.78
CA THR A 38 1.95 -15.01 -3.33
C THR A 38 1.14 -16.03 -2.52
N LEU A 39 -0.18 -16.08 -2.70
CA LEU A 39 -1.02 -17.02 -1.94
C LEU A 39 -0.78 -18.48 -2.33
N GLY A 40 -0.60 -18.76 -3.62
CA GLY A 40 -0.37 -20.13 -4.11
C GLY A 40 0.93 -20.73 -3.59
N HIS A 41 1.99 -19.96 -3.62
CA HIS A 41 3.30 -20.40 -3.14
C HIS A 41 3.33 -20.56 -1.61
N ILE A 42 2.70 -19.63 -0.85
CA ILE A 42 2.53 -19.81 0.61
C ILE A 42 1.74 -21.08 0.90
N SER A 43 0.59 -21.27 0.23
CA SER A 43 -0.25 -22.47 0.40
C SER A 43 0.52 -23.75 0.12
N LYS A 44 1.38 -23.76 -0.91
CA LYS A 44 2.21 -24.90 -1.32
C LYS A 44 3.39 -25.14 -0.38
N ALA A 45 4.10 -24.08 0.02
CA ALA A 45 5.35 -24.19 0.76
C ALA A 45 5.14 -24.46 2.25
N VAL A 46 4.18 -23.78 2.88
CA VAL A 46 4.01 -23.78 4.35
C VAL A 46 2.59 -24.12 4.81
N GLY A 47 1.68 -24.34 3.86
CA GLY A 47 0.25 -24.53 4.14
C GLY A 47 -0.45 -23.21 4.49
N LEU A 48 -1.73 -23.12 4.18
CA LEU A 48 -2.56 -21.95 4.47
C LEU A 48 -3.93 -22.42 4.96
N ASN A 49 -4.31 -22.01 6.17
CA ASN A 49 -5.61 -22.33 6.75
C ASN A 49 -6.37 -21.03 7.06
N VAL A 50 -7.27 -20.66 6.15
CA VAL A 50 -8.05 -19.41 6.22
C VAL A 50 -9.54 -19.71 5.97
N PRO A 51 -10.19 -20.42 6.92
CA PRO A 51 -11.55 -20.92 6.73
C PRO A 51 -12.58 -19.80 6.59
N ASN A 52 -12.38 -18.64 7.17
CA ASN A 52 -13.32 -17.53 7.09
C ASN A 52 -13.25 -16.84 5.73
N MET A 53 -12.03 -16.57 5.19
CA MET A 53 -11.88 -16.10 3.81
C MET A 53 -12.33 -17.18 2.79
N ALA A 54 -12.10 -18.46 3.08
CA ALA A 54 -12.62 -19.55 2.24
C ALA A 54 -14.15 -19.49 2.16
N LYS A 55 -14.86 -19.30 3.28
CA LYS A 55 -16.33 -19.12 3.29
C LYS A 55 -16.80 -17.93 2.46
N LEU A 56 -16.02 -16.87 2.37
CA LEU A 56 -16.33 -15.72 1.49
C LEU A 56 -16.10 -16.04 0.01
N GLY A 57 -15.39 -17.13 -0.32
CA GLY A 57 -15.16 -17.57 -1.68
C GLY A 57 -13.71 -17.49 -2.17
N LEU A 58 -12.72 -17.29 -1.30
CA LEU A 58 -11.31 -17.20 -1.70
C LEU A 58 -10.86 -18.41 -2.54
N GLY A 59 -11.20 -19.61 -2.12
CA GLY A 59 -10.86 -20.85 -2.84
C GLY A 59 -11.63 -21.04 -4.16
N ASN A 60 -12.66 -20.25 -4.41
CA ASN A 60 -13.47 -20.30 -5.64
C ASN A 60 -12.90 -19.43 -6.76
N ILE A 61 -12.01 -18.48 -6.45
CA ILE A 61 -11.41 -17.56 -7.42
C ILE A 61 -10.68 -18.37 -8.51
N PRO A 62 -10.98 -18.16 -9.80
CA PRO A 62 -10.36 -18.91 -10.90
C PRO A 62 -8.86 -18.67 -10.99
N ARG A 63 -8.08 -19.74 -10.97
CA ARG A 63 -6.61 -19.77 -11.00
C ARG A 63 -6.11 -20.93 -11.83
N GLU A 64 -4.90 -20.81 -12.39
CA GLU A 64 -4.24 -21.93 -13.07
C GLU A 64 -3.98 -23.10 -12.12
N THR A 65 -3.46 -22.78 -10.93
CA THR A 65 -3.23 -23.78 -9.87
C THR A 65 -4.10 -23.46 -8.66
N PRO A 66 -5.03 -24.33 -8.26
CA PRO A 66 -5.84 -24.14 -7.05
C PRO A 66 -4.97 -24.00 -5.80
N LEU A 67 -5.45 -23.23 -4.82
CA LEU A 67 -4.83 -23.14 -3.50
C LEU A 67 -4.88 -24.53 -2.84
N LYS A 68 -3.72 -25.10 -2.54
CA LYS A 68 -3.61 -26.49 -2.08
C LYS A 68 -4.42 -26.80 -0.80
N THR A 69 -4.52 -25.82 0.09
CA THR A 69 -5.10 -25.98 1.42
C THR A 69 -6.33 -25.11 1.66
N VAL A 70 -6.80 -24.38 0.64
CA VAL A 70 -8.01 -23.55 0.68
C VAL A 70 -8.96 -24.04 -0.41
N PRO A 71 -9.81 -25.04 -0.13
CA PRO A 71 -10.73 -25.60 -1.12
C PRO A 71 -11.80 -24.59 -1.51
N ALA A 72 -12.37 -24.79 -2.71
CA ALA A 72 -13.55 -24.05 -3.14
C ALA A 72 -14.76 -24.42 -2.28
N GLU A 73 -15.50 -23.42 -1.84
CA GLU A 73 -16.76 -23.59 -1.11
C GLU A 73 -17.91 -23.85 -2.08
N SER A 74 -18.74 -24.84 -1.74
CA SER A 74 -19.93 -25.18 -2.54
C SER A 74 -21.03 -24.12 -2.43
N ASN A 75 -21.07 -23.40 -1.32
CA ASN A 75 -22.03 -22.34 -1.03
C ASN A 75 -21.32 -21.20 -0.27
N PRO A 76 -20.51 -20.39 -0.95
CA PRO A 76 -19.84 -19.27 -0.30
C PRO A 76 -20.87 -18.27 0.27
N THR A 77 -20.49 -17.50 1.25
CA THR A 77 -21.36 -16.49 1.86
C THR A 77 -21.16 -15.10 1.26
N GLY A 78 -20.20 -14.93 0.39
CA GLY A 78 -19.86 -13.66 -0.26
C GLY A 78 -19.74 -13.80 -1.76
N TYR A 79 -19.35 -12.69 -2.38
CA TYR A 79 -18.93 -12.64 -3.78
C TYR A 79 -17.41 -12.59 -3.85
N ALA A 80 -16.84 -13.24 -4.86
CA ALA A 80 -15.40 -13.31 -5.04
C ALA A 80 -15.00 -13.14 -6.50
N THR A 81 -13.83 -12.54 -6.73
CA THR A 81 -13.13 -12.51 -8.01
C THR A 81 -11.66 -12.19 -7.81
N LYS A 82 -10.92 -12.07 -8.88
CA LYS A 82 -9.60 -11.44 -8.92
C LYS A 82 -9.65 -10.18 -9.77
N LEU A 83 -8.80 -9.23 -9.43
CA LEU A 83 -8.68 -7.96 -10.14
C LEU A 83 -7.29 -7.83 -10.73
N GLU A 84 -7.22 -7.19 -11.89
CA GLU A 84 -6.00 -6.93 -12.66
C GLU A 84 -5.62 -5.46 -12.52
N GLU A 85 -4.34 -5.16 -12.34
CA GLU A 85 -3.81 -3.82 -12.34
C GLU A 85 -3.57 -3.32 -13.76
N VAL A 86 -4.11 -2.15 -14.10
CA VAL A 86 -3.93 -1.48 -15.40
C VAL A 86 -2.74 -0.52 -15.37
N SER A 87 -2.48 0.06 -14.21
CA SER A 87 -1.38 1.01 -14.01
C SER A 87 -0.01 0.36 -14.24
N LEU A 88 0.96 1.16 -14.70
CA LEU A 88 2.32 0.70 -14.99
C LEU A 88 3.22 0.74 -13.74
N GLY A 89 2.84 0.01 -12.70
CA GLY A 89 3.59 -0.12 -11.46
C GLY A 89 3.34 -1.45 -10.78
N LYS A 90 3.93 -1.66 -9.63
CA LYS A 90 3.67 -2.80 -8.74
C LYS A 90 3.97 -2.44 -7.29
N ASP A 91 3.87 -1.16 -6.98
CA ASP A 91 4.15 -0.61 -5.65
C ASP A 91 2.85 -0.20 -4.95
N THR A 92 2.93 -0.09 -3.61
CA THR A 92 1.79 0.25 -2.75
C THR A 92 1.05 1.50 -3.19
N MET A 93 1.77 2.55 -3.61
CA MET A 93 1.15 3.81 -4.01
C MET A 93 0.36 3.64 -5.31
N THR A 94 0.96 3.00 -6.32
CA THR A 94 0.32 2.71 -7.61
C THR A 94 -0.94 1.87 -7.42
N GLY A 95 -0.86 0.77 -6.66
CA GLY A 95 -2.01 -0.10 -6.42
C GLY A 95 -3.16 0.62 -5.70
N HIS A 96 -2.86 1.35 -4.61
CA HIS A 96 -3.89 2.10 -3.87
C HIS A 96 -4.52 3.22 -4.70
N TRP A 97 -3.73 3.95 -5.50
CA TRP A 97 -4.27 4.99 -6.36
C TRP A 97 -5.17 4.43 -7.46
N GLU A 98 -4.82 3.26 -8.03
CA GLU A 98 -5.69 2.60 -9.00
C GLU A 98 -6.96 2.07 -8.32
N ILE A 99 -6.88 1.47 -7.14
CA ILE A 99 -8.05 1.07 -6.35
C ILE A 99 -9.02 2.26 -6.16
N MET A 100 -8.49 3.48 -6.04
CA MET A 100 -9.29 4.73 -5.91
C MET A 100 -9.55 5.42 -7.25
N GLY A 101 -9.29 4.74 -8.39
CA GLY A 101 -9.76 5.11 -9.72
C GLY A 101 -8.80 5.89 -10.59
N LEU A 102 -7.51 5.95 -10.27
CA LEU A 102 -6.49 6.57 -11.12
C LEU A 102 -5.78 5.52 -11.99
N ASN A 103 -5.35 5.93 -13.19
CA ASN A 103 -4.50 5.13 -14.05
C ASN A 103 -3.11 5.76 -14.14
N ILE A 104 -2.11 5.11 -13.57
CA ILE A 104 -0.72 5.57 -13.58
C ILE A 104 -0.04 5.02 -14.83
N THR A 105 0.13 5.88 -15.83
CA THR A 105 0.80 5.54 -17.10
C THR A 105 2.31 5.78 -17.07
N GLU A 106 2.81 6.50 -16.07
CA GLU A 106 4.21 6.74 -15.82
C GLU A 106 4.56 6.24 -14.42
N PRO A 107 5.24 5.07 -14.31
CA PRO A 107 5.60 4.51 -13.01
C PRO A 107 6.62 5.39 -12.30
N PHE A 108 6.62 5.37 -10.98
CA PHE A 108 7.67 5.98 -10.19
C PHE A 108 9.02 5.34 -10.49
N ASP A 109 10.06 6.18 -10.45
CA ASP A 109 11.43 5.73 -10.72
C ASP A 109 12.07 5.12 -9.45
N THR A 110 12.77 3.99 -9.61
CA THR A 110 13.64 3.41 -8.58
C THR A 110 15.10 3.58 -8.97
N PHE A 111 15.98 3.81 -7.99
CA PHE A 111 17.36 4.23 -8.24
C PHE A 111 18.39 3.24 -7.67
N TRP A 112 18.42 2.04 -8.24
CA TRP A 112 19.36 0.97 -7.81
C TRP A 112 20.85 1.35 -7.93
N ASN A 113 21.17 2.27 -8.84
CA ASN A 113 22.53 2.79 -9.07
C ASN A 113 22.73 4.20 -8.49
N GLY A 114 21.79 4.68 -7.65
CA GLY A 114 21.79 6.03 -7.11
C GLY A 114 21.11 7.06 -8.02
N PHE A 115 20.80 8.22 -7.44
CA PHE A 115 20.13 9.33 -8.15
C PHE A 115 21.06 9.95 -9.19
N PRO A 116 20.46 10.50 -10.28
CA PRO A 116 21.22 11.26 -11.28
C PRO A 116 21.97 12.44 -10.65
N GLU A 117 23.18 12.73 -11.17
CA GLU A 117 24.03 13.82 -10.69
C GLU A 117 23.32 15.19 -10.77
N GLU A 118 22.45 15.36 -11.75
CA GLU A 118 21.63 16.57 -11.89
C GLU A 118 20.78 16.84 -10.65
N ILE A 119 20.15 15.83 -10.07
CA ILE A 119 19.31 15.96 -8.88
C ILE A 119 20.17 16.32 -7.67
N LEU A 120 21.31 15.64 -7.49
CA LEU A 120 22.21 15.93 -6.37
C LEU A 120 22.78 17.31 -6.45
N THR A 121 23.19 17.76 -7.65
CA THR A 121 23.72 19.12 -7.89
C THR A 121 22.67 20.19 -7.57
N LYS A 122 21.42 20.03 -7.99
CA LYS A 122 20.34 20.95 -7.65
C LYS A 122 20.12 21.05 -6.12
N ILE A 123 20.18 19.93 -5.41
CA ILE A 123 20.08 19.93 -3.94
C ILE A 123 21.29 20.64 -3.30
N GLU A 124 22.51 20.41 -3.81
CA GLU A 124 23.71 21.11 -3.34
C GLU A 124 23.62 22.62 -3.56
N GLU A 125 23.20 23.06 -4.75
CA GLU A 125 23.05 24.48 -5.06
C GLU A 125 22.01 25.18 -4.18
N PHE A 126 20.88 24.49 -3.91
CA PHE A 126 19.85 25.02 -3.04
C PHE A 126 20.27 25.07 -1.58
N SER A 127 20.89 24.00 -1.06
CA SER A 127 21.24 23.86 0.34
C SER A 127 22.55 24.57 0.73
N GLY A 128 23.42 24.81 -0.26
CA GLY A 128 24.81 25.24 -0.02
C GLY A 128 25.68 24.14 0.62
N ARG A 129 25.20 22.90 0.68
CA ARG A 129 25.90 21.75 1.27
C ARG A 129 26.24 20.73 0.21
N LYS A 130 27.40 20.08 0.34
CA LYS A 130 27.77 18.97 -0.53
C LYS A 130 27.01 17.69 -0.15
N VAL A 131 26.88 16.76 -1.10
CA VAL A 131 26.29 15.43 -0.90
C VAL A 131 27.40 14.37 -0.85
N ILE A 132 27.34 13.48 0.09
CA ILE A 132 28.23 12.30 0.17
C ILE A 132 27.85 11.34 -0.95
N ARG A 133 28.60 11.36 -2.06
CA ARG A 133 28.30 10.56 -3.27
C ARG A 133 28.32 9.05 -3.00
N GLU A 134 29.16 8.59 -2.07
CA GLU A 134 29.29 7.18 -1.72
C GLU A 134 28.04 6.62 -1.02
N ALA A 135 27.22 7.48 -0.42
CA ALA A 135 25.93 7.13 0.17
C ALA A 135 24.80 7.03 -0.87
N ASN A 136 24.98 7.60 -2.07
CA ASN A 136 23.95 7.65 -3.12
C ASN A 136 23.73 6.28 -3.77
N LYS A 137 23.06 5.38 -3.07
CA LYS A 137 22.68 4.03 -3.50
C LYS A 137 21.62 3.45 -2.56
N PRO A 138 21.03 2.28 -2.85
CA PRO A 138 20.18 1.58 -1.90
C PRO A 138 20.94 1.26 -0.60
N TYR A 139 20.38 1.69 0.53
CA TYR A 139 21.01 1.54 1.84
C TYR A 139 19.98 1.29 2.95
N SER A 140 20.39 0.54 3.98
CA SER A 140 19.65 0.50 5.24
C SER A 140 19.76 1.85 5.97
N GLY A 141 18.64 2.39 6.44
CA GLY A 141 18.63 3.69 7.12
C GLY A 141 19.39 3.72 8.45
N THR A 142 19.77 2.58 9.02
CA THR A 142 20.67 2.49 10.20
C THR A 142 22.12 2.42 9.73
N ALA A 143 22.43 1.48 8.82
CA ALA A 143 23.78 1.30 8.34
C ALA A 143 24.36 2.56 7.65
N VAL A 144 23.55 3.30 6.87
CA VAL A 144 24.01 4.51 6.20
C VAL A 144 24.45 5.61 7.20
N ILE A 145 23.76 5.69 8.34
CA ILE A 145 24.11 6.64 9.40
C ILE A 145 25.39 6.19 10.12
N ASP A 146 25.52 4.90 10.40
CA ASP A 146 26.73 4.35 11.03
C ASP A 146 27.95 4.54 10.14
N ASP A 147 27.84 4.32 8.83
CA ASP A 147 28.95 4.42 7.87
C ASP A 147 29.34 5.87 7.54
N PHE A 148 28.39 6.78 7.39
CA PHE A 148 28.62 8.15 6.91
C PHE A 148 28.36 9.24 7.95
N GLY A 149 27.76 8.92 9.10
CA GLY A 149 27.49 9.87 10.18
C GLY A 149 28.73 10.58 10.70
N PRO A 150 29.87 9.90 10.95
CA PRO A 150 31.10 10.56 11.37
C PRO A 150 31.56 11.64 10.37
N ARG A 151 31.56 11.35 9.06
CA ARG A 151 31.90 12.32 8.02
C ARG A 151 30.88 13.45 7.94
N GLN A 152 29.60 13.15 8.05
CA GLN A 152 28.54 14.16 8.03
C GLN A 152 28.70 15.16 9.20
N MET A 153 29.05 14.68 10.39
CA MET A 153 29.28 15.55 11.55
C MET A 153 30.50 16.45 11.38
N GLU A 154 31.57 15.95 10.73
CA GLU A 154 32.79 16.73 10.50
C GLU A 154 32.62 17.77 9.40
N THR A 155 31.92 17.42 8.32
CA THR A 155 31.90 18.23 7.09
C THR A 155 30.60 19.03 6.88
N GLY A 156 29.50 18.62 7.52
CA GLY A 156 28.16 19.15 7.29
C GLY A 156 27.57 18.78 5.92
N GLU A 157 28.14 17.76 5.23
CA GLU A 157 27.60 17.23 4.01
C GLU A 157 26.25 16.53 4.24
N LEU A 158 25.45 16.36 3.19
CA LEU A 158 24.16 15.63 3.22
C LEU A 158 24.40 14.14 2.96
N ILE A 159 23.78 13.26 3.74
CA ILE A 159 23.68 11.84 3.44
C ILE A 159 22.40 11.61 2.62
N ILE A 160 22.53 11.46 1.29
CA ILE A 160 21.40 11.15 0.40
C ILE A 160 21.51 9.70 -0.05
N TYR A 161 20.42 8.95 0.12
CA TYR A 161 20.36 7.53 -0.22
C TYR A 161 18.92 7.12 -0.60
N THR A 162 18.76 5.92 -1.11
CA THR A 162 17.47 5.35 -1.50
C THR A 162 17.22 3.99 -0.84
N SER A 163 16.14 3.30 -1.23
CA SER A 163 15.83 1.90 -0.93
C SER A 163 15.31 1.19 -2.19
N ALA A 164 14.65 0.05 -2.05
CA ALA A 164 13.94 -0.61 -3.15
C ALA A 164 12.73 0.20 -3.63
N ASP A 165 12.15 1.03 -2.75
CA ASP A 165 11.01 1.88 -3.06
C ASP A 165 11.42 3.15 -3.83
N PRO A 166 10.47 3.81 -4.53
CA PRO A 166 10.69 5.09 -5.23
C PRO A 166 10.82 6.25 -4.24
N VAL A 167 11.87 6.27 -3.44
CA VAL A 167 12.09 7.24 -2.36
C VAL A 167 13.48 7.85 -2.39
N LEU A 168 13.59 9.14 -2.06
CA LEU A 168 14.84 9.81 -1.74
C LEU A 168 14.85 10.14 -0.24
N GLN A 169 15.88 9.72 0.45
CA GLN A 169 16.04 9.93 1.89
C GLN A 169 17.24 10.82 2.16
N ILE A 170 17.06 11.81 3.03
CA ILE A 170 18.13 12.72 3.47
C ILE A 170 18.32 12.52 4.97
N ALA A 171 19.45 11.91 5.36
CA ALA A 171 19.81 11.78 6.77
C ALA A 171 20.77 12.90 7.18
N ALA A 172 20.53 13.46 8.37
CA ALA A 172 21.35 14.51 8.94
C ALA A 172 21.31 14.48 10.47
N HIS A 173 22.46 14.77 11.10
CA HIS A 173 22.56 14.94 12.54
C HIS A 173 21.93 16.27 12.97
N GLU A 174 21.07 16.25 13.97
CA GLU A 174 20.26 17.42 14.37
C GLU A 174 21.10 18.60 14.86
N ASP A 175 22.26 18.34 15.50
CA ASP A 175 23.17 19.39 15.95
C ASP A 175 24.02 20.01 14.82
N ILE A 176 24.10 19.37 13.65
CA ILE A 176 24.91 19.82 12.50
C ILE A 176 24.02 20.48 11.46
N ILE A 177 22.86 19.91 11.19
CA ILE A 177 21.84 20.44 10.28
C ILE A 177 20.54 20.53 11.06
N PRO A 178 20.12 21.73 11.48
CA PRO A 178 18.88 21.94 12.21
C PRO A 178 17.66 21.40 11.46
N LEU A 179 16.64 20.96 12.19
CA LEU A 179 15.45 20.33 11.59
C LEU A 179 14.77 21.18 10.53
N ASP A 180 14.63 22.48 10.76
CA ASP A 180 13.99 23.41 9.81
C ASP A 180 14.79 23.50 8.50
N GLU A 181 16.14 23.44 8.59
CA GLU A 181 16.99 23.40 7.39
C GLU A 181 16.83 22.07 6.66
N LEU A 182 16.86 20.94 7.38
CA LEU A 182 16.64 19.61 6.81
C LEU A 182 15.27 19.52 6.12
N TYR A 183 14.22 20.00 6.77
CA TYR A 183 12.87 19.98 6.20
C TYR A 183 12.77 20.86 4.94
N ARG A 184 13.35 22.06 4.96
CA ARG A 184 13.39 22.94 3.79
C ARG A 184 14.13 22.29 2.61
N ILE A 185 15.23 21.58 2.87
CA ILE A 185 15.96 20.84 1.84
C ILE A 185 15.08 19.70 1.28
N CYS A 186 14.37 18.97 2.13
CA CYS A 186 13.45 17.93 1.69
C CYS A 186 12.27 18.48 0.89
N GLU A 187 11.71 19.62 1.27
CA GLU A 187 10.66 20.31 0.52
C GLU A 187 11.15 20.73 -0.88
N TYR A 188 12.36 21.26 -0.98
CA TYR A 188 12.96 21.52 -2.28
C TYR A 188 13.20 20.24 -3.08
N ALA A 189 13.77 19.21 -2.47
CA ALA A 189 13.94 17.92 -3.13
C ALA A 189 12.60 17.37 -3.65
N ARG A 190 11.50 17.51 -2.88
CA ARG A 190 10.14 17.14 -3.33
C ARG A 190 9.73 17.92 -4.58
N SER A 191 9.98 19.23 -4.63
CA SER A 191 9.57 20.07 -5.76
C SER A 191 10.27 19.73 -7.09
N ILE A 192 11.49 19.20 -7.04
CA ILE A 192 12.29 18.84 -8.23
C ILE A 192 12.21 17.36 -8.60
N THR A 193 11.38 16.56 -7.90
CA THR A 193 11.23 15.12 -8.11
C THR A 193 9.77 14.73 -8.41
N LEU A 194 9.00 15.68 -8.94
CA LEU A 194 7.63 15.47 -9.43
C LEU A 194 7.58 15.01 -10.89
N GLU A 195 8.71 15.09 -11.59
CA GLU A 195 8.87 14.76 -13.00
C GLU A 195 10.22 14.08 -13.23
N ARG A 196 10.40 13.45 -14.42
CA ARG A 196 11.69 12.90 -14.81
C ARG A 196 12.76 13.98 -14.92
N PRO A 197 14.03 13.70 -14.61
CA PRO A 197 14.64 12.35 -14.51
C PRO A 197 14.53 11.66 -13.16
N ALA A 198 13.71 12.12 -12.23
CA ALA A 198 13.52 11.49 -10.93
C ALA A 198 12.07 11.66 -10.45
N LEU A 199 11.14 10.91 -11.03
CA LEU A 199 9.75 10.86 -10.57
C LEU A 199 9.67 9.96 -9.34
N LEU A 200 9.56 10.56 -8.14
CA LEU A 200 9.59 9.86 -6.86
C LEU A 200 8.26 9.92 -6.12
N GLY A 201 7.88 8.82 -5.50
CA GLY A 201 6.71 8.74 -4.64
C GLY A 201 6.88 9.49 -3.32
N ARG A 202 8.10 9.54 -2.77
CA ARG A 202 8.31 10.10 -1.43
C ARG A 202 9.71 10.69 -1.23
N ILE A 203 9.79 11.80 -0.48
CA ILE A 203 11.03 12.33 0.09
C ILE A 203 10.96 12.16 1.61
N ILE A 204 12.04 11.67 2.22
CA ILE A 204 12.08 11.40 3.67
C ILE A 204 13.19 12.21 4.32
N ALA A 205 12.83 13.10 5.23
CA ALA A 205 13.74 13.67 6.20
C ALA A 205 14.01 12.63 7.29
N ARG A 206 15.28 12.27 7.50
CA ARG A 206 15.68 11.26 8.47
C ARG A 206 16.71 11.81 9.45
N PRO A 207 16.27 12.61 10.42
CA PRO A 207 17.15 13.15 11.44
C PRO A 207 17.65 12.06 12.39
N TYR A 208 18.87 12.28 12.92
CA TYR A 208 19.47 11.40 13.90
C TYR A 208 20.31 12.22 14.89
N VAL A 209 20.67 11.61 16.02
CA VAL A 209 21.50 12.16 17.09
C VAL A 209 22.52 11.12 17.55
N GLY A 210 23.44 11.51 18.44
CA GLY A 210 24.43 10.62 19.05
C GLY A 210 25.84 10.85 18.52
N GLU A 211 26.73 9.93 18.81
CA GLU A 211 28.16 10.00 18.51
C GLU A 211 28.57 8.81 17.64
N PRO A 212 29.70 8.87 16.93
CA PRO A 212 30.21 7.75 16.16
C PRO A 212 30.22 6.43 16.95
N GLY A 213 29.54 5.42 16.38
CA GLY A 213 29.34 4.11 16.99
C GLY A 213 28.09 3.99 17.88
N ASN A 214 27.35 5.08 18.10
CA ASN A 214 26.11 5.07 18.89
C ASN A 214 25.09 6.10 18.36
N PHE A 215 24.84 6.06 17.05
CA PHE A 215 23.82 6.91 16.45
C PHE A 215 22.42 6.36 16.66
N THR A 216 21.45 7.27 16.85
CA THR A 216 20.04 6.93 17.01
C THR A 216 19.18 7.84 16.15
N ARG A 217 18.29 7.25 15.35
CA ARG A 217 17.29 7.99 14.60
C ARG A 217 16.25 8.57 15.54
N THR A 218 15.87 9.83 15.32
CA THR A 218 14.89 10.50 16.16
C THR A 218 13.46 10.31 15.63
N ALA A 219 12.49 10.67 16.47
CA ALA A 219 11.08 10.70 16.09
C ALA A 219 10.73 11.89 15.16
N ASN A 220 11.67 12.81 14.92
CA ASN A 220 11.51 13.99 14.06
C ASN A 220 11.58 13.65 12.55
N ARG A 221 11.38 12.38 12.18
CA ARG A 221 11.22 11.97 10.80
C ARG A 221 10.02 12.67 10.19
N ARG A 222 10.19 13.16 8.94
CA ARG A 222 9.10 13.74 8.16
C ARG A 222 9.11 13.13 6.76
N ASP A 223 7.96 12.64 6.34
CA ASP A 223 7.76 12.08 5.01
C ASP A 223 6.95 13.08 4.16
N LEU A 224 7.46 13.42 2.98
CA LEU A 224 6.79 14.26 2.01
C LEU A 224 6.37 13.37 0.82
N ALA A 225 5.15 12.86 0.89
CA ALA A 225 4.56 12.08 -0.19
C ALA A 225 4.17 12.97 -1.36
N VAL A 226 4.06 12.37 -2.55
CA VAL A 226 3.39 13.01 -3.67
C VAL A 226 1.87 12.84 -3.48
N SER A 227 1.11 13.88 -3.80
CA SER A 227 -0.36 13.75 -3.84
C SER A 227 -0.82 13.08 -5.12
N PRO A 228 -2.00 12.44 -5.13
CA PRO A 228 -2.63 11.97 -6.35
C PRO A 228 -2.66 13.07 -7.42
N PHE A 229 -2.33 12.73 -8.66
CA PHE A 229 -2.23 13.70 -9.76
C PHE A 229 -3.59 14.15 -10.32
N ALA A 230 -4.67 13.50 -9.92
CA ALA A 230 -6.05 13.81 -10.29
C ALA A 230 -7.00 13.44 -9.12
N PRO A 231 -8.23 14.00 -9.09
CA PRO A 231 -9.23 13.63 -8.10
C PRO A 231 -9.55 12.13 -8.14
N THR A 232 -9.54 11.52 -6.97
CA THR A 232 -9.92 10.13 -6.72
C THR A 232 -11.39 10.03 -6.32
N VAL A 233 -11.91 8.82 -6.13
CA VAL A 233 -13.24 8.65 -5.54
C VAL A 233 -13.33 9.20 -4.12
N LEU A 234 -12.22 9.24 -3.37
CA LEU A 234 -12.19 9.84 -2.03
C LEU A 234 -12.54 11.34 -2.09
N ASP A 235 -11.97 12.06 -3.07
CA ASP A 235 -12.27 13.47 -3.29
C ASP A 235 -13.74 13.66 -3.67
N LYS A 236 -14.28 12.78 -4.53
CA LYS A 236 -15.68 12.83 -4.98
C LYS A 236 -16.68 12.59 -3.83
N LEU A 237 -16.37 11.65 -2.93
CA LEU A 237 -17.14 11.41 -1.72
C LEU A 237 -17.14 12.65 -0.83
N ASN A 238 -15.95 13.22 -0.61
CA ASN A 238 -15.79 14.42 0.23
C ASN A 238 -16.51 15.63 -0.35
N GLU A 239 -16.42 15.87 -1.67
CA GLU A 239 -17.18 16.92 -2.37
C GLU A 239 -18.70 16.77 -2.20
N ALA A 240 -19.19 15.52 -2.10
CA ALA A 240 -20.59 15.21 -1.86
C ALA A 240 -21.02 15.25 -0.37
N GLY A 241 -20.09 15.52 0.54
CA GLY A 241 -20.33 15.53 1.98
C GLY A 241 -20.45 14.14 2.60
N ILE A 242 -19.88 13.12 1.96
CA ILE A 242 -19.83 11.74 2.44
C ILE A 242 -18.50 11.52 3.15
N ASP A 243 -18.56 11.13 4.42
CA ASP A 243 -17.38 10.97 5.24
C ASP A 243 -16.47 9.80 4.81
N THR A 244 -15.17 10.06 4.81
CA THR A 244 -14.12 9.10 4.51
C THR A 244 -13.21 8.92 5.73
N TYR A 245 -12.98 7.66 6.13
CA TYR A 245 -12.19 7.28 7.30
C TYR A 245 -10.97 6.49 6.86
N ALA A 246 -9.77 7.01 7.13
CA ALA A 246 -8.51 6.36 6.81
C ALA A 246 -7.95 5.63 8.04
N VAL A 247 -7.64 4.34 7.90
CA VAL A 247 -7.01 3.51 8.93
C VAL A 247 -5.67 3.00 8.44
N GLY A 248 -4.62 3.23 9.21
CA GLY A 248 -3.26 2.81 8.87
C GLY A 248 -2.56 3.79 7.93
N LYS A 249 -1.88 3.30 6.90
CA LYS A 249 -1.10 4.13 5.96
C LYS A 249 -1.94 4.95 4.96
N ILE A 250 -3.24 4.81 4.93
CA ILE A 250 -4.08 5.41 3.88
C ILE A 250 -3.90 6.91 3.79
N ASN A 251 -3.91 7.61 4.92
CA ASN A 251 -3.70 9.06 4.94
C ASN A 251 -2.35 9.47 4.31
N ASP A 252 -1.28 8.70 4.56
CA ASP A 252 0.04 8.96 3.97
C ASP A 252 0.08 8.65 2.47
N ILE A 253 -0.56 7.55 2.03
CA ILE A 253 -0.58 7.11 0.63
C ILE A 253 -1.27 8.16 -0.25
N PHE A 254 -2.32 8.81 0.27
CA PHE A 254 -3.06 9.86 -0.44
C PHE A 254 -2.64 11.27 -0.05
N ASN A 255 -1.62 11.41 0.83
CA ASN A 255 -1.17 12.71 1.34
C ASN A 255 -2.33 13.58 1.88
N GLY A 256 -3.31 12.93 2.53
CA GLY A 256 -4.51 13.55 3.09
C GLY A 256 -5.61 13.90 2.08
N ALA A 257 -5.40 13.68 0.76
CA ALA A 257 -6.39 14.04 -0.25
C ALA A 257 -7.67 13.20 -0.10
N GLY A 258 -8.82 13.85 -0.06
CA GLY A 258 -10.13 13.23 0.05
C GLY A 258 -10.41 12.49 1.37
N ILE A 259 -9.63 12.73 2.44
CA ILE A 259 -9.77 12.08 3.74
C ILE A 259 -10.30 13.08 4.77
N ASN A 260 -11.46 12.78 5.38
CA ASN A 260 -12.04 13.60 6.44
C ASN A 260 -11.53 13.19 7.82
N HIS A 261 -11.37 11.88 8.05
CA HIS A 261 -11.04 11.35 9.36
C HIS A 261 -9.81 10.42 9.26
N ASP A 262 -8.66 10.87 9.76
CA ASP A 262 -7.47 10.04 9.92
C ASP A 262 -7.52 9.35 11.29
N MET A 263 -7.69 8.02 11.27
CA MET A 263 -7.74 7.19 12.48
C MET A 263 -6.35 6.79 12.98
N GLY A 264 -5.31 7.24 12.28
CA GLY A 264 -3.91 7.07 12.65
C GLY A 264 -3.25 5.79 12.16
N HIS A 265 -1.94 5.70 12.40
CA HIS A 265 -1.11 4.60 11.98
C HIS A 265 -1.35 3.32 12.78
N ASN A 266 -1.26 2.17 12.12
CA ASN A 266 -1.31 0.87 12.77
C ASN A 266 0.05 0.51 13.38
N LYS A 267 0.02 -0.05 14.60
CA LYS A 267 1.21 -0.65 15.25
C LYS A 267 1.46 -2.07 14.75
N SER A 268 0.41 -2.74 14.30
CA SER A 268 0.37 -4.07 13.70
C SER A 268 -0.95 -4.24 12.95
N ASN A 269 -1.10 -5.32 12.17
CA ASN A 269 -2.38 -5.65 11.53
C ASN A 269 -3.49 -5.83 12.56
N SER A 270 -3.20 -6.48 13.69
CA SER A 270 -4.16 -6.66 14.80
C SER A 270 -4.66 -5.31 15.32
N HIS A 271 -3.77 -4.34 15.55
CA HIS A 271 -4.14 -2.98 15.94
C HIS A 271 -4.97 -2.27 14.86
N GLY A 272 -4.66 -2.50 13.59
CA GLY A 272 -5.44 -1.96 12.46
C GLY A 272 -6.87 -2.48 12.43
N MET A 273 -7.05 -3.79 12.70
CA MET A 273 -8.37 -4.39 12.82
C MET A 273 -9.16 -3.84 14.03
N ASP A 274 -8.50 -3.65 15.19
CA ASP A 274 -9.11 -2.99 16.36
C ASP A 274 -9.58 -1.57 16.02
N THR A 275 -8.73 -0.83 15.31
CA THR A 275 -9.06 0.55 14.88
C THR A 275 -10.24 0.56 13.91
N LEU A 276 -10.27 -0.36 12.93
CA LEU A 276 -11.41 -0.50 12.02
C LEU A 276 -12.70 -0.81 12.78
N ILE A 277 -12.70 -1.82 13.65
CA ILE A 277 -13.88 -2.21 14.46
C ILE A 277 -14.36 -1.03 15.31
N LYS A 278 -13.42 -0.31 15.93
CA LYS A 278 -13.77 0.91 16.69
C LYS A 278 -14.37 1.99 15.78
N THR A 279 -13.83 2.19 14.58
CA THR A 279 -14.37 3.16 13.60
C THR A 279 -15.78 2.78 13.18
N MET A 280 -16.04 1.49 12.90
CA MET A 280 -17.38 0.98 12.59
C MET A 280 -18.40 1.22 13.73
N GLY A 281 -17.92 1.28 14.98
CA GLY A 281 -18.73 1.55 16.17
C GLY A 281 -18.98 3.04 16.46
N LEU A 282 -18.41 3.98 15.72
CA LEU A 282 -18.59 5.42 15.95
C LEU A 282 -20.04 5.84 15.71
N PRO A 283 -20.66 6.57 16.66
CA PRO A 283 -22.05 7.02 16.50
C PRO A 283 -22.26 7.96 15.31
N GLU A 284 -21.26 8.75 14.95
CA GLU A 284 -21.26 9.68 13.81
C GLU A 284 -21.13 8.96 12.48
N PHE A 285 -20.54 7.78 12.42
CA PHE A 285 -20.35 7.02 11.17
C PHE A 285 -21.66 6.31 10.79
N GLN A 286 -22.62 7.05 10.24
CA GLN A 286 -23.92 6.53 9.80
C GLN A 286 -23.93 6.21 8.31
N GLU A 287 -23.27 7.03 7.49
CA GLU A 287 -23.08 6.87 6.05
C GLU A 287 -21.62 7.24 5.71
N GLY A 288 -20.99 6.50 4.81
CA GLY A 288 -19.64 6.83 4.37
C GLY A 288 -18.76 5.64 4.02
N PHE A 289 -17.48 5.91 3.86
CA PHE A 289 -16.47 4.98 3.37
C PHE A 289 -15.32 4.88 4.35
N SER A 290 -14.98 3.68 4.81
CA SER A 290 -13.74 3.44 5.55
C SER A 290 -12.74 2.67 4.71
N PHE A 291 -11.49 3.14 4.69
CA PHE A 291 -10.40 2.57 3.95
C PHE A 291 -9.28 2.18 4.90
N THR A 292 -8.98 0.89 4.99
CA THR A 292 -8.01 0.31 5.92
C THR A 292 -6.88 -0.36 5.17
N ASN A 293 -5.63 -0.05 5.52
CA ASN A 293 -4.45 -0.75 5.01
C ASN A 293 -3.78 -1.53 6.15
N LEU A 294 -3.58 -2.84 5.96
CA LEU A 294 -2.91 -3.76 6.88
C LEU A 294 -1.55 -4.15 6.30
N VAL A 295 -0.48 -3.54 6.81
CA VAL A 295 0.85 -3.51 6.16
C VAL A 295 1.82 -4.63 6.54
N ASP A 296 1.55 -5.40 7.59
CA ASP A 296 2.53 -6.35 8.14
C ASP A 296 2.87 -7.47 7.16
N PHE A 297 1.95 -7.87 6.28
CA PHE A 297 2.18 -8.85 5.23
C PHE A 297 3.37 -8.47 4.37
N ASP A 298 3.40 -7.24 3.89
CA ASP A 298 4.45 -6.69 3.07
C ASP A 298 5.70 -6.34 3.88
N ALA A 299 5.54 -5.43 4.84
CA ALA A 299 6.64 -4.78 5.55
C ALA A 299 7.45 -5.75 6.42
N LEU A 300 6.80 -6.74 7.06
CA LEU A 300 7.46 -7.68 7.96
C LEU A 300 7.83 -9.00 7.29
N TYR A 301 7.10 -9.42 6.26
CA TYR A 301 7.21 -10.79 5.75
C TYR A 301 7.49 -10.86 4.25
N GLY A 302 6.83 -10.06 3.41
CA GLY A 302 7.01 -10.06 1.96
C GLY A 302 8.45 -9.69 1.56
N HIS A 303 8.88 -8.48 1.87
CA HIS A 303 10.26 -8.01 1.60
C HIS A 303 11.35 -8.82 2.30
N ARG A 304 11.02 -9.53 3.37
CA ARG A 304 11.96 -10.38 4.13
C ARG A 304 11.96 -11.83 3.69
N ARG A 305 11.18 -12.18 2.67
CA ARG A 305 11.06 -13.56 2.15
C ARG A 305 10.75 -14.57 3.25
N ASN A 306 9.87 -14.20 4.19
CA ASN A 306 9.46 -15.02 5.30
C ASN A 306 8.05 -15.60 5.09
N ALA A 307 7.96 -16.71 4.34
CA ALA A 307 6.69 -17.37 4.02
C ALA A 307 5.94 -17.87 5.27
N HIS A 308 6.65 -18.28 6.32
CA HIS A 308 6.01 -18.72 7.58
C HIS A 308 5.35 -17.54 8.30
N GLY A 309 6.05 -16.42 8.48
CA GLY A 309 5.49 -15.25 9.10
C GLY A 309 4.33 -14.65 8.29
N TYR A 310 4.44 -14.68 6.97
CA TYR A 310 3.37 -14.25 6.08
C TYR A 310 2.10 -15.10 6.25
N ARG A 311 2.24 -16.43 6.26
CA ARG A 311 1.15 -17.35 6.57
C ARG A 311 0.51 -17.07 7.93
N ASP A 312 1.34 -16.91 8.98
CA ASP A 312 0.84 -16.70 10.34
C ASP A 312 0.06 -15.37 10.43
N CYS A 313 0.50 -14.35 9.70
CA CYS A 313 -0.20 -13.08 9.58
C CYS A 313 -1.55 -13.20 8.85
N LEU A 314 -1.64 -14.05 7.80
CA LEU A 314 -2.90 -14.38 7.13
C LEU A 314 -3.85 -15.14 8.06
N HIS A 315 -3.32 -16.08 8.87
CA HIS A 315 -4.11 -16.80 9.87
C HIS A 315 -4.69 -15.85 10.93
N GLU A 316 -3.88 -14.92 11.45
CA GLU A 316 -4.34 -13.92 12.42
C GLU A 316 -5.47 -13.07 11.84
N PHE A 317 -5.33 -12.61 10.59
CA PHE A 317 -6.40 -11.86 9.93
C PHE A 317 -7.67 -12.71 9.78
N ASP A 318 -7.54 -13.95 9.31
CA ASP A 318 -8.67 -14.85 9.10
C ASP A 318 -9.41 -15.18 10.40
N GLU A 319 -8.67 -15.44 11.49
CA GLU A 319 -9.24 -15.72 12.81
C GLU A 319 -10.04 -14.52 13.35
N ARG A 320 -9.63 -13.31 13.03
CA ARG A 320 -10.28 -12.06 13.47
C ARG A 320 -11.33 -11.52 12.50
N LEU A 321 -11.41 -12.04 11.28
CA LEU A 321 -12.41 -11.63 10.30
C LEU A 321 -13.86 -11.71 10.81
N PRO A 322 -14.26 -12.75 11.60
CA PRO A 322 -15.58 -12.78 12.23
C PRO A 322 -15.87 -11.61 13.17
N GLU A 323 -14.86 -11.00 13.81
CA GLU A 323 -15.05 -9.83 14.67
C GLU A 323 -15.43 -8.61 13.83
N ILE A 324 -14.78 -8.42 12.67
CA ILE A 324 -15.12 -7.35 11.71
C ILE A 324 -16.55 -7.56 11.20
N ILE A 325 -16.89 -8.78 10.78
CA ILE A 325 -18.24 -9.14 10.30
C ILE A 325 -19.29 -8.88 11.38
N ALA A 326 -19.01 -9.22 12.64
CA ALA A 326 -19.93 -8.99 13.75
C ALA A 326 -20.13 -7.49 14.09
N ALA A 327 -19.22 -6.62 13.71
CA ALA A 327 -19.33 -5.18 13.88
C ALA A 327 -20.15 -4.49 12.76
N MET A 328 -20.46 -5.21 11.68
CA MET A 328 -21.24 -4.70 10.55
C MET A 328 -22.72 -4.51 10.92
N ARG A 329 -23.32 -3.51 10.31
CA ARG A 329 -24.78 -3.33 10.25
C ARG A 329 -25.35 -4.10 9.06
N GLU A 330 -26.67 -4.28 9.03
CA GLU A 330 -27.35 -5.04 7.98
C GLU A 330 -27.09 -4.47 6.57
N ASP A 331 -26.95 -3.17 6.47
CA ASP A 331 -26.76 -2.39 5.23
C ASP A 331 -25.29 -1.95 4.99
N ASP A 332 -24.33 -2.61 5.63
CA ASP A 332 -22.90 -2.41 5.37
C ASP A 332 -22.41 -3.33 4.25
N LEU A 333 -21.41 -2.88 3.52
CA LEU A 333 -20.62 -3.68 2.58
C LEU A 333 -19.18 -3.76 3.04
N LEU A 334 -18.66 -4.96 3.24
CA LEU A 334 -17.25 -5.23 3.44
C LEU A 334 -16.63 -5.67 2.11
N MET A 335 -15.52 -5.03 1.74
CA MET A 335 -14.67 -5.42 0.62
C MET A 335 -13.28 -5.74 1.16
N ILE A 336 -12.70 -6.89 0.82
CA ILE A 336 -11.36 -7.30 1.19
C ILE A 336 -10.58 -7.52 -0.09
N THR A 337 -9.40 -6.89 -0.21
CA THR A 337 -8.54 -6.96 -1.38
C THR A 337 -7.06 -6.81 -1.00
N ALA A 338 -6.20 -6.67 -1.98
CA ALA A 338 -4.79 -6.28 -1.84
C ALA A 338 -4.50 -5.11 -2.78
N ASP A 339 -3.27 -4.65 -2.83
CA ASP A 339 -2.81 -3.55 -3.69
C ASP A 339 -1.74 -3.97 -4.70
N HIS A 340 -1.05 -5.07 -4.46
CA HIS A 340 -0.07 -5.74 -5.35
C HIS A 340 0.24 -7.14 -4.82
N GLY A 341 1.22 -7.83 -5.40
CA GLY A 341 1.82 -9.05 -4.86
C GLY A 341 3.17 -8.78 -4.19
N ASN A 342 3.60 -9.67 -3.32
CA ASN A 342 4.98 -9.74 -2.82
C ASN A 342 5.27 -11.17 -2.37
N ASP A 343 5.48 -12.05 -3.33
CA ASP A 343 5.66 -13.49 -3.11
C ASP A 343 6.92 -13.77 -2.27
N PRO A 344 6.76 -14.24 -1.01
CA PRO A 344 7.87 -14.43 -0.09
C PRO A 344 8.78 -15.61 -0.46
N THR A 345 8.45 -16.35 -1.52
CA THR A 345 9.27 -17.45 -2.04
C THR A 345 9.91 -17.11 -3.38
N TYR A 346 9.65 -15.91 -3.92
CA TYR A 346 10.14 -15.47 -5.22
C TYR A 346 11.54 -14.86 -5.15
N ALA A 347 12.12 -14.60 -6.32
CA ALA A 347 13.42 -13.95 -6.44
C ALA A 347 13.40 -12.50 -5.92
N GLY A 348 14.56 -12.00 -5.52
CA GLY A 348 14.74 -10.62 -5.06
C GLY A 348 13.99 -10.32 -3.76
N THR A 349 13.72 -9.05 -3.51
CA THR A 349 12.99 -8.55 -2.33
C THR A 349 11.94 -7.50 -2.69
N ASP A 350 11.72 -7.25 -3.98
CA ASP A 350 10.75 -6.30 -4.49
C ASP A 350 9.35 -6.93 -4.58
N HIS A 351 8.33 -6.10 -4.80
CA HIS A 351 6.96 -6.52 -5.08
C HIS A 351 6.86 -7.36 -6.36
N THR A 352 5.79 -8.13 -6.49
CA THR A 352 5.50 -8.95 -7.67
C THR A 352 4.23 -8.49 -8.37
N ARG A 353 4.26 -8.48 -9.72
CA ARG A 353 3.13 -8.07 -10.56
C ARG A 353 2.10 -9.20 -10.63
N GLU A 354 1.06 -9.11 -9.79
CA GLU A 354 0.06 -10.15 -9.64
C GLU A 354 -1.36 -9.60 -9.78
N TYR A 355 -2.30 -10.49 -10.11
CA TYR A 355 -3.70 -10.26 -9.74
C TYR A 355 -3.83 -10.14 -8.24
N ILE A 356 -4.83 -9.39 -7.77
CA ILE A 356 -5.22 -9.35 -6.37
C ILE A 356 -6.56 -10.05 -6.15
N PRO A 357 -6.79 -10.69 -4.98
CA PRO A 357 -8.09 -11.21 -4.62
C PRO A 357 -9.07 -10.08 -4.33
N PHE A 358 -10.34 -10.32 -4.63
CA PHE A 358 -11.43 -9.46 -4.19
C PHE A 358 -12.51 -10.34 -3.56
N LEU A 359 -12.87 -10.03 -2.32
CA LEU A 359 -13.94 -10.68 -1.58
C LEU A 359 -14.91 -9.60 -1.11
N ALA A 360 -16.21 -9.81 -1.32
CA ALA A 360 -17.25 -8.91 -0.85
C ALA A 360 -18.27 -9.63 0.01
N TYR A 361 -18.68 -9.01 1.12
CA TYR A 361 -19.69 -9.53 2.02
C TYR A 361 -20.61 -8.42 2.54
N SER A 362 -21.89 -8.73 2.64
CA SER A 362 -22.88 -7.94 3.35
C SER A 362 -23.87 -8.87 4.06
N PRO A 363 -24.31 -8.53 5.28
CA PRO A 363 -25.43 -9.27 5.90
C PRO A 363 -26.71 -9.23 5.07
N SER A 364 -26.88 -8.21 4.22
CA SER A 364 -28.06 -8.05 3.36
C SER A 364 -27.99 -8.85 2.05
N PHE A 365 -26.89 -9.52 1.74
CA PHE A 365 -26.79 -10.30 0.50
C PHE A 365 -27.80 -11.42 0.43
N LYS A 366 -28.47 -11.54 -0.73
CA LYS A 366 -29.41 -12.61 -1.07
C LYS A 366 -28.80 -13.62 -2.03
N GLY A 367 -27.68 -13.26 -2.65
CA GLY A 367 -26.91 -14.09 -3.57
C GLY A 367 -25.47 -14.22 -3.10
N ASN A 368 -24.70 -15.03 -3.82
CA ASN A 368 -23.27 -15.25 -3.56
C ASN A 368 -22.61 -15.82 -4.82
N GLY A 369 -21.27 -15.95 -4.79
CA GLY A 369 -20.52 -16.68 -5.81
C GLY A 369 -19.47 -15.83 -6.51
N LEU A 370 -19.19 -16.16 -7.77
CA LEU A 370 -18.18 -15.45 -8.55
C LEU A 370 -18.80 -14.28 -9.32
N ILE A 371 -18.10 -13.16 -9.35
CA ILE A 371 -18.33 -12.07 -10.29
C ILE A 371 -17.23 -12.07 -11.37
N PRO A 372 -17.44 -11.43 -12.52
CA PRO A 372 -16.41 -11.38 -13.56
C PRO A 372 -15.08 -10.81 -13.07
N VAL A 373 -13.98 -11.26 -13.69
CA VAL A 373 -12.65 -10.64 -13.47
C VAL A 373 -12.74 -9.18 -13.92
N GLY A 374 -12.22 -8.29 -13.06
CA GLY A 374 -12.23 -6.85 -13.28
C GLY A 374 -10.85 -6.25 -13.10
N HIS A 375 -10.82 -4.93 -12.92
CA HIS A 375 -9.62 -4.15 -12.65
C HIS A 375 -9.66 -3.56 -11.24
N PHE A 376 -8.51 -3.14 -10.71
CA PHE A 376 -8.42 -2.53 -9.37
C PHE A 376 -9.39 -1.35 -9.22
N ALA A 377 -9.49 -0.51 -10.24
CA ALA A 377 -10.34 0.68 -10.25
C ALA A 377 -11.85 0.38 -10.23
N ASP A 378 -12.28 -0.86 -10.47
CA ASP A 378 -13.69 -1.24 -10.40
C ASP A 378 -14.22 -1.13 -8.95
N ILE A 379 -13.32 -1.21 -7.96
CA ILE A 379 -13.64 -0.93 -6.56
C ILE A 379 -14.11 0.51 -6.40
N SER A 380 -13.35 1.50 -6.92
CA SER A 380 -13.72 2.91 -6.83
C SER A 380 -15.00 3.22 -7.58
N ALA A 381 -15.17 2.64 -8.77
CA ALA A 381 -16.37 2.81 -9.58
C ALA A 381 -17.62 2.25 -8.86
N THR A 382 -17.47 1.13 -8.15
CA THR A 382 -18.53 0.55 -7.32
C THR A 382 -18.87 1.41 -6.11
N VAL A 383 -17.87 1.99 -5.45
CA VAL A 383 -18.07 2.96 -4.35
C VAL A 383 -18.79 4.21 -4.87
N ALA A 384 -18.34 4.76 -6.00
CA ALA A 384 -18.96 5.94 -6.62
C ALA A 384 -20.43 5.69 -6.98
N ASP A 385 -20.71 4.54 -7.62
CA ASP A 385 -22.05 4.14 -8.01
C ASP A 385 -22.97 3.97 -6.79
N ASN A 386 -22.49 3.34 -5.71
CA ASN A 386 -23.23 3.17 -4.48
C ASN A 386 -23.68 4.51 -3.85
N PHE A 387 -22.80 5.48 -3.83
CA PHE A 387 -23.07 6.78 -3.22
C PHE A 387 -23.62 7.81 -4.22
N GLY A 388 -23.77 7.45 -5.50
CA GLY A 388 -24.30 8.32 -6.54
C GLY A 388 -23.40 9.53 -6.84
N VAL A 389 -22.08 9.39 -6.65
CA VAL A 389 -21.08 10.39 -7.00
C VAL A 389 -20.45 10.09 -8.36
N GLU A 390 -19.79 11.10 -8.94
CA GLU A 390 -19.06 10.91 -10.19
C GLU A 390 -17.90 9.93 -9.97
N LYS A 391 -17.72 8.99 -10.90
CA LYS A 391 -16.57 8.08 -10.85
C LYS A 391 -15.25 8.84 -11.13
N ALA A 392 -14.16 8.30 -10.63
CA ALA A 392 -12.82 8.80 -10.93
C ALA A 392 -12.43 8.51 -12.40
N MET A 393 -11.14 8.54 -12.73
CA MET A 393 -10.64 8.46 -14.09
C MET A 393 -11.00 7.17 -14.83
N ILE A 394 -10.91 6.01 -14.13
CA ILE A 394 -11.16 4.68 -14.71
C ILE A 394 -12.01 3.82 -13.76
N GLY A 395 -12.45 2.68 -14.23
CA GLY A 395 -13.19 1.65 -13.50
C GLY A 395 -14.61 1.45 -14.00
N GLU A 396 -15.14 0.24 -13.80
CA GLU A 396 -16.51 -0.18 -14.10
C GLU A 396 -17.15 -0.76 -12.84
N SER A 397 -18.34 -0.24 -12.47
CA SER A 397 -19.04 -0.69 -11.27
C SER A 397 -19.52 -2.13 -11.40
N PHE A 398 -19.36 -2.91 -10.34
CA PHE A 398 -19.98 -4.21 -10.18
C PHE A 398 -21.08 -4.22 -9.09
N LEU A 399 -21.57 -3.04 -8.70
CA LEU A 399 -22.60 -2.90 -7.66
C LEU A 399 -23.87 -3.71 -7.97
N ASP A 400 -24.27 -3.80 -9.22
CA ASP A 400 -25.43 -4.57 -9.69
C ASP A 400 -25.23 -6.10 -9.56
N LYS A 401 -23.97 -6.57 -9.42
CA LYS A 401 -23.63 -7.97 -9.22
C LYS A 401 -23.68 -8.38 -7.75
N LEU A 402 -23.57 -7.40 -6.84
CA LEU A 402 -23.59 -7.61 -5.38
C LEU A 402 -25.04 -7.56 -4.87
N ILE A 403 -25.79 -8.64 -4.96
CA ILE A 403 -27.23 -8.71 -4.67
C ILE A 403 -27.54 -9.56 -3.43
#